data_30b4c1dfef580ef23ce909edcd068e65
#
_entry.id   30b4c1dfef580ef23ce909edcd068e65
#
_cell.length_a   1.000
_cell.length_b   1.000
_cell.length_c   1.000
_cell.angle_alpha   90.00
_cell.angle_beta   90.00
_cell.angle_gamma   90.00
#
_symmetry.space_group_name_H-M   'P 1'
#
loop_
_entity.id
_entity.type
_entity.pdbx_description
1 polymer ?
#
loop_
_entity_poly.entity_id
_entity_poly.type
_entity_poly.pdbx_seq_one_letter_code
_entity_poly.pdbx_strand_id
1 'polypeptide(L)'
;MIFVLLNKLKIDVKVMIFYKLHYLFLICFGLILNAQEKPNTEMLIDEHGKEYYYDNVLKAKVYEIDGERIVIMDELYLSSKPKFNNQLDRNYYFFLNKNLSRVYPLFLTALEQYRSLQADIQNMKGGEKRKHIREKQKELASQYETKLRDLTTSEGQIFAKLMNRSTGKTVYELIKELKGGFNAFLWNVKGNVADIDLKKEYNPRKYRDDEYLESLLISNWQQGYLKPYAGYEKFTIRSNSK
;
A
#
# COMPACT_ATOMS: atom_id res chain seq x y z
N MET A 1 -70.49 17.48 34.76
CA MET A 1 -69.32 18.13 35.41
C MET A 1 -68.14 17.16 35.64
N ILE A 2 -68.37 15.91 36.01
CA ILE A 2 -67.33 14.87 36.28
C ILE A 2 -66.54 14.46 35.03
N PHE A 3 -67.17 14.39 33.85
CA PHE A 3 -66.54 13.95 32.60
C PHE A 3 -65.48 14.96 32.07
N VAL A 4 -65.68 16.26 32.34
CA VAL A 4 -64.74 17.31 31.93
C VAL A 4 -63.49 17.32 32.81
N LEU A 5 -63.63 17.02 34.09
CA LEU A 5 -62.51 16.89 35.05
C LEU A 5 -61.63 15.67 34.73
N LEU A 6 -62.21 14.53 34.36
CA LEU A 6 -61.47 13.34 33.97
C LEU A 6 -60.67 13.53 32.67
N ASN A 7 -61.20 14.27 31.71
CA ASN A 7 -60.46 14.58 30.48
C ASN A 7 -59.29 15.55 30.71
N LYS A 8 -59.46 16.51 31.62
CA LYS A 8 -58.39 17.45 32.00
C LYS A 8 -57.25 16.75 32.73
N LEU A 9 -57.58 15.81 33.65
CA LEU A 9 -56.57 14.99 34.31
C LEU A 9 -55.82 14.03 33.37
N LYS A 10 -56.48 13.49 32.35
CA LYS A 10 -55.82 12.64 31.31
C LYS A 10 -54.85 13.43 30.42
N ILE A 11 -55.19 14.71 30.17
CA ILE A 11 -54.32 15.61 29.35
C ILE A 11 -53.08 15.97 30.17
N ASP A 12 -53.24 16.33 31.46
CA ASP A 12 -52.11 16.68 32.33
C ASP A 12 -51.13 15.50 32.55
N VAL A 13 -51.65 14.30 32.69
CA VAL A 13 -50.80 13.09 32.80
C VAL A 13 -50.03 12.78 31.52
N LYS A 14 -50.65 12.95 30.34
CA LYS A 14 -49.96 12.79 29.05
C LYS A 14 -48.86 13.83 28.85
N VAL A 15 -49.13 15.06 29.20
CA VAL A 15 -48.17 16.18 29.13
C VAL A 15 -47.01 15.92 30.10
N MET A 16 -47.30 15.49 31.31
CA MET A 16 -46.26 15.15 32.30
C MET A 16 -45.39 13.95 31.87
N ILE A 17 -45.97 12.93 31.24
CA ILE A 17 -45.22 11.79 30.67
C ILE A 17 -44.34 12.26 29.51
N PHE A 18 -44.84 13.16 28.67
CA PHE A 18 -44.09 13.74 27.54
C PHE A 18 -42.87 14.53 28.01
N TYR A 19 -43.02 15.38 29.04
CA TYR A 19 -41.90 16.11 29.66
C TYR A 19 -40.89 15.17 30.31
N LYS A 20 -41.33 14.13 31.02
CA LYS A 20 -40.43 13.13 31.60
C LYS A 20 -39.67 12.36 30.56
N LEU A 21 -40.31 12.00 29.45
CA LEU A 21 -39.68 11.31 28.34
C LEU A 21 -38.66 12.20 27.63
N HIS A 22 -38.96 13.48 27.47
CA HIS A 22 -38.06 14.47 26.91
C HIS A 22 -36.83 14.73 27.78
N TYR A 23 -37.04 14.79 29.10
CA TYR A 23 -35.93 14.93 30.07
C TYR A 23 -35.03 13.70 30.09
N LEU A 24 -35.62 12.51 30.01
CA LEU A 24 -34.87 11.24 29.92
C LEU A 24 -34.03 11.18 28.61
N PHE A 25 -34.62 11.65 27.51
CA PHE A 25 -33.91 11.73 26.21
C PHE A 25 -32.74 12.74 26.25
N LEU A 26 -32.91 13.87 26.88
CA LEU A 26 -31.85 14.87 27.09
C LEU A 26 -30.72 14.36 27.98
N ILE A 27 -31.05 13.59 29.03
CA ILE A 27 -30.03 12.96 29.90
C ILE A 27 -29.26 11.86 29.14
N CYS A 28 -29.96 11.00 28.37
CA CYS A 28 -29.31 9.98 27.54
C CYS A 28 -28.45 10.60 26.44
N PHE A 29 -28.90 11.70 25.81
CA PHE A 29 -28.12 12.43 24.78
C PHE A 29 -26.87 13.10 25.39
N GLY A 30 -26.98 13.64 26.62
CA GLY A 30 -25.83 14.19 27.34
C GLY A 30 -24.79 13.16 27.74
N LEU A 31 -25.21 11.91 28.02
CA LEU A 31 -24.29 10.80 28.33
C LEU A 31 -23.56 10.28 27.09
N ILE A 32 -24.18 10.32 25.90
CA ILE A 32 -23.54 9.93 24.63
C ILE A 32 -22.44 10.92 24.23
N LEU A 33 -22.58 12.21 24.56
CA LEU A 33 -21.58 13.22 24.24
C LEU A 33 -20.30 13.12 25.12
N ASN A 34 -20.37 12.42 26.26
CA ASN A 34 -19.20 12.21 27.13
C ASN A 34 -18.48 10.88 26.93
N ALA A 35 -18.96 10.02 26.01
CA ALA A 35 -18.31 8.77 25.65
C ALA A 35 -17.32 8.98 24.48
N GLN A 36 -16.55 10.04 24.49
CA GLN A 36 -15.27 10.05 23.80
C GLN A 36 -14.29 9.29 24.70
N GLU A 37 -14.29 7.96 24.59
CA GLU A 37 -13.18 7.16 25.05
C GLU A 37 -11.92 7.75 24.45
N LYS A 38 -11.02 8.22 25.32
CA LYS A 38 -9.62 8.45 24.91
C LYS A 38 -9.15 7.09 24.36
N PRO A 39 -8.75 6.99 23.12
CA PRO A 39 -8.20 5.76 22.61
C PRO A 39 -7.08 5.36 23.59
N ASN A 40 -7.09 4.11 24.03
CA ASN A 40 -6.01 3.53 24.82
C ASN A 40 -4.79 3.44 23.90
N THR A 41 -4.13 4.57 23.72
CA THR A 41 -3.07 4.75 22.73
C THR A 41 -1.77 4.61 23.47
N GLU A 42 -1.08 3.55 23.17
CA GLU A 42 0.26 3.27 23.71
C GLU A 42 1.19 4.44 23.34
N MET A 43 1.73 5.12 24.36
CA MET A 43 2.67 6.20 24.14
C MET A 43 4.02 5.61 23.77
N LEU A 44 4.57 6.07 22.67
CA LEU A 44 5.85 5.65 22.10
C LEU A 44 6.85 6.80 22.21
N ILE A 45 8.13 6.49 22.20
CA ILE A 45 9.21 7.50 22.25
C ILE A 45 9.92 7.49 20.88
N ASP A 46 10.10 8.66 20.28
CA ASP A 46 10.84 8.81 19.04
C ASP A 46 12.36 8.80 19.24
N GLU A 47 13.12 8.85 18.16
CA GLU A 47 14.59 8.89 18.16
C GLU A 47 15.20 10.15 18.83
N HIS A 48 14.37 11.17 19.08
CA HIS A 48 14.73 12.41 19.77
C HIS A 48 14.26 12.44 21.23
N GLY A 49 13.69 11.31 21.73
CA GLY A 49 13.21 11.19 23.09
C GLY A 49 11.88 11.88 23.37
N LYS A 50 11.10 12.23 22.34
CA LYS A 50 9.78 12.84 22.49
C LYS A 50 8.70 11.78 22.49
N GLU A 51 7.72 11.91 23.38
CA GLU A 51 6.57 11.04 23.46
C GLU A 51 5.57 11.36 22.33
N TYR A 52 5.07 10.32 21.69
CA TYR A 52 4.03 10.40 20.68
C TYR A 52 3.12 9.17 20.76
N TYR A 53 1.93 9.26 20.21
CA TYR A 53 1.11 8.08 19.90
C TYR A 53 0.85 7.99 18.41
N TYR A 54 0.60 6.77 17.93
CA TYR A 54 0.27 6.53 16.53
C TYR A 54 -1.25 6.50 16.35
N ASP A 55 -1.79 7.45 15.59
CA ASP A 55 -3.21 7.47 15.25
C ASP A 55 -3.47 6.57 14.03
N ASN A 56 -4.16 5.46 14.26
CA ASN A 56 -4.46 4.48 13.22
C ASN A 56 -5.45 4.98 12.16
N VAL A 57 -6.25 5.99 12.46
CA VAL A 57 -7.21 6.58 11.52
C VAL A 57 -6.49 7.57 10.63
N LEU A 58 -5.67 8.43 11.22
CA LEU A 58 -4.87 9.42 10.49
C LEU A 58 -3.61 8.80 9.88
N LYS A 59 -3.22 7.58 10.31
CA LYS A 59 -1.95 6.92 9.96
C LYS A 59 -0.75 7.84 10.17
N ALA A 60 -0.71 8.50 11.32
CA ALA A 60 0.22 9.56 11.61
C ALA A 60 0.70 9.49 13.06
N LYS A 61 1.92 10.01 13.32
CA LYS A 61 2.43 10.25 14.67
C LYS A 61 1.81 11.53 15.21
N VAL A 62 1.22 11.46 16.39
CA VAL A 62 0.63 12.61 17.06
C VAL A 62 1.44 12.92 18.31
N TYR A 63 1.96 14.13 18.36
CA TYR A 63 2.65 14.69 19.52
C TYR A 63 1.73 15.65 20.25
N GLU A 64 1.76 15.65 21.56
CA GLU A 64 1.08 16.65 22.38
C GLU A 64 2.14 17.57 23.00
N ILE A 65 2.24 18.79 22.51
CA ILE A 65 3.23 19.77 22.94
C ILE A 65 2.49 21.02 23.40
N ASP A 66 2.66 21.42 24.65
CA ASP A 66 2.04 22.58 25.27
C ASP A 66 0.50 22.61 25.16
N GLY A 67 -0.13 21.42 25.15
CA GLY A 67 -1.58 21.25 25.02
C GLY A 67 -2.10 21.36 23.58
N GLU A 68 -1.21 21.53 22.60
CA GLU A 68 -1.56 21.49 21.18
C GLU A 68 -1.20 20.11 20.58
N ARG A 69 -2.08 19.61 19.72
CA ARG A 69 -1.86 18.36 18.99
C ARG A 69 -1.14 18.64 17.67
N ILE A 70 0.10 18.22 17.60
CA ILE A 70 0.90 18.29 16.37
C ILE A 70 0.86 16.93 15.69
N VAL A 71 0.21 16.85 14.53
CA VAL A 71 0.13 15.66 13.71
C VAL A 71 1.30 15.68 12.74
N ILE A 72 2.29 14.82 12.96
CA ILE A 72 3.36 14.60 11.99
C ILE A 72 2.95 13.41 11.15
N MET A 73 2.44 13.70 9.97
CA MET A 73 2.18 12.68 8.98
C MET A 73 3.55 12.29 8.41
N ASP A 74 3.92 11.02 8.55
CA ASP A 74 5.06 10.47 7.82
C ASP A 74 4.82 10.79 6.35
N GLU A 75 5.73 11.55 5.73
CA GLU A 75 5.63 12.15 4.39
C GLU A 75 4.35 11.76 3.64
N LEU A 76 3.31 12.55 3.78
CA LEU A 76 2.22 12.54 2.85
C LEU A 76 2.86 12.86 1.50
N TYR A 77 3.18 11.82 0.73
CA TYR A 77 3.14 11.97 -0.69
C TYR A 77 1.68 12.31 -1.02
N LEU A 78 1.34 13.59 -0.85
CA LEU A 78 0.19 14.15 -1.52
C LEU A 78 0.47 13.83 -2.98
N SER A 79 -0.16 12.76 -3.45
CA SER A 79 -0.33 12.51 -4.86
C SER A 79 -1.17 13.67 -5.37
N SER A 80 -0.54 14.84 -5.47
CA SER A 80 -1.07 15.90 -6.28
C SER A 80 -1.30 15.25 -7.63
N LYS A 81 -2.54 15.25 -8.12
CA LYS A 81 -2.88 14.75 -9.45
C LYS A 81 -1.77 15.16 -10.37
N PRO A 82 -1.10 14.23 -11.08
CA PRO A 82 0.06 14.57 -11.87
C PRO A 82 -0.30 15.69 -12.85
N LYS A 83 0.55 16.70 -12.94
CA LYS A 83 0.37 17.78 -13.89
C LYS A 83 0.74 17.25 -15.26
N PHE A 84 -0.22 17.18 -16.16
CA PHE A 84 0.00 16.79 -17.54
C PHE A 84 0.41 18.01 -18.38
N ASN A 85 1.46 17.88 -19.18
CA ASN A 85 1.92 18.95 -20.06
C ASN A 85 0.99 19.12 -21.26
N ASN A 86 0.38 18.02 -21.72
CA ASN A 86 -0.52 17.99 -22.87
C ASN A 86 -1.41 16.74 -22.84
N GLN A 87 -2.28 16.61 -23.85
CA GLN A 87 -3.22 15.48 -23.95
C GLN A 87 -2.50 14.14 -24.17
N LEU A 88 -1.37 14.13 -24.86
CA LEU A 88 -0.59 12.91 -25.08
C LEU A 88 -0.03 12.36 -23.78
N ASP A 89 0.49 13.24 -22.96
CA ASP A 89 1.01 12.95 -21.61
C ASP A 89 -0.07 12.35 -20.70
N ARG A 90 -1.27 12.93 -20.75
CA ARG A 90 -2.44 12.41 -20.05
C ARG A 90 -2.85 11.02 -20.55
N ASN A 91 -2.88 10.81 -21.86
CA ASN A 91 -3.22 9.52 -22.46
C ASN A 91 -2.19 8.46 -22.07
N TYR A 92 -0.91 8.84 -22.02
CA TYR A 92 0.16 7.96 -21.56
C TYR A 92 0.00 7.54 -20.09
N TYR A 93 -0.40 8.45 -19.21
CA TYR A 93 -0.71 8.13 -17.82
C TYR A 93 -1.83 7.06 -17.69
N PHE A 94 -2.90 7.20 -18.45
CA PHE A 94 -3.97 6.20 -18.46
C PHE A 94 -3.53 4.86 -19.09
N PHE A 95 -2.68 4.91 -20.10
CA PHE A 95 -2.06 3.71 -20.66
C PHE A 95 -1.20 2.99 -19.63
N LEU A 96 -0.40 3.71 -18.86
CA LEU A 96 0.38 3.14 -17.74
C LEU A 96 -0.54 2.51 -16.68
N ASN A 97 -1.63 3.17 -16.31
CA ASN A 97 -2.57 2.64 -15.33
C ASN A 97 -3.20 1.31 -15.78
N LYS A 98 -3.62 1.23 -17.04
CA LYS A 98 -4.15 0.00 -17.63
C LYS A 98 -3.14 -1.15 -17.56
N ASN A 99 -1.89 -0.90 -17.96
CA ASN A 99 -0.84 -1.90 -17.95
C ASN A 99 -0.44 -2.28 -16.51
N LEU A 100 -0.37 -1.30 -15.60
CA LEU A 100 -0.15 -1.54 -14.17
C LEU A 100 -1.19 -2.52 -13.61
N SER A 101 -2.47 -2.28 -13.84
CA SER A 101 -3.55 -3.13 -13.33
C SER A 101 -3.46 -4.57 -13.85
N ARG A 102 -3.00 -4.77 -15.09
CA ARG A 102 -2.80 -6.09 -15.69
C ARG A 102 -1.60 -6.84 -15.11
N VAL A 103 -0.52 -6.12 -14.87
CA VAL A 103 0.77 -6.70 -14.42
C VAL A 103 0.80 -6.92 -12.91
N TYR A 104 0.09 -6.10 -12.16
CA TYR A 104 0.20 -6.05 -10.70
C TYR A 104 -0.08 -7.40 -10.00
N PRO A 105 -1.09 -8.21 -10.39
CA PRO A 105 -1.29 -9.52 -9.78
C PRO A 105 -0.10 -10.47 -10.01
N LEU A 106 0.47 -10.46 -11.21
CA LEU A 106 1.66 -11.26 -11.52
C LEU A 106 2.88 -10.82 -10.70
N PHE A 107 3.05 -9.50 -10.57
CA PHE A 107 4.09 -8.92 -9.72
C PHE A 107 3.94 -9.35 -8.26
N LEU A 108 2.73 -9.28 -7.68
CA LEU A 108 2.51 -9.69 -6.29
C LEU A 108 2.92 -11.15 -6.06
N THR A 109 2.52 -12.04 -6.97
CA THR A 109 2.87 -13.46 -6.87
C THR A 109 4.39 -13.67 -7.01
N ALA A 110 5.03 -12.97 -7.94
CA ALA A 110 6.49 -13.06 -8.12
C ALA A 110 7.25 -12.53 -6.88
N LEU A 111 6.78 -11.43 -6.30
CA LEU A 111 7.37 -10.86 -5.08
C LEU A 111 7.25 -11.81 -3.88
N GLU A 112 6.09 -12.44 -3.71
CA GLU A 112 5.85 -13.42 -2.66
C GLU A 112 6.77 -14.64 -2.80
N GLN A 113 6.87 -15.19 -4.00
CA GLN A 113 7.77 -16.32 -4.30
C GLN A 113 9.25 -15.95 -4.07
N TYR A 114 9.67 -14.77 -4.48
CA TYR A 114 11.01 -14.29 -4.23
C TYR A 114 11.31 -14.19 -2.73
N ARG A 115 10.39 -13.62 -1.94
CA ARG A 115 10.52 -13.48 -0.49
C ARG A 115 10.53 -14.83 0.22
N SER A 116 9.66 -15.76 -0.17
CA SER A 116 9.63 -17.11 0.34
C SER A 116 10.98 -17.80 0.08
N LEU A 117 11.48 -17.74 -1.14
CA LEU A 117 12.79 -18.30 -1.48
C LEU A 117 13.93 -17.68 -0.66
N GLN A 118 13.92 -16.36 -0.44
CA GLN A 118 14.93 -15.70 0.39
C GLN A 118 14.85 -16.18 1.86
N ALA A 119 13.66 -16.37 2.40
CA ALA A 119 13.46 -16.90 3.75
C ALA A 119 13.97 -18.35 3.86
N ASP A 120 13.63 -19.21 2.88
CA ASP A 120 14.03 -20.61 2.86
C ASP A 120 15.57 -20.74 2.85
N ILE A 121 16.25 -19.95 2.02
CA ILE A 121 17.70 -20.05 1.84
C ILE A 121 18.54 -19.30 2.89
N GLN A 122 17.90 -18.58 3.79
CA GLN A 122 18.60 -17.74 4.79
C GLN A 122 19.52 -18.60 5.68
N ASN A 123 19.05 -19.77 6.10
CA ASN A 123 19.78 -20.68 6.97
C ASN A 123 20.48 -21.82 6.25
N MET A 124 20.33 -21.93 4.93
CA MET A 124 20.94 -22.98 4.12
C MET A 124 22.37 -22.63 3.68
N LYS A 125 23.27 -23.60 3.65
CA LYS A 125 24.68 -23.42 3.25
C LYS A 125 25.08 -24.33 2.12
N GLY A 126 26.07 -23.89 1.34
CA GLY A 126 26.80 -24.75 0.37
C GLY A 126 25.92 -25.38 -0.70
N GLY A 127 26.01 -26.71 -0.80
CA GLY A 127 25.36 -27.52 -1.82
C GLY A 127 23.85 -27.57 -1.68
N GLU A 128 23.34 -27.66 -0.46
CA GLU A 128 21.90 -27.66 -0.14
C GLU A 128 21.22 -26.40 -0.66
N LYS A 129 21.73 -25.21 -0.32
CA LYS A 129 21.27 -23.95 -0.82
C LYS A 129 21.20 -23.91 -2.36
N ARG A 130 22.25 -24.37 -3.02
CA ARG A 130 22.32 -24.42 -4.48
C ARG A 130 21.27 -25.34 -5.09
N LYS A 131 21.07 -26.52 -4.46
CA LYS A 131 20.06 -27.49 -4.90
C LYS A 131 18.67 -26.92 -4.77
N HIS A 132 18.32 -26.36 -3.61
CA HIS A 132 17.01 -25.76 -3.33
C HIS A 132 16.70 -24.61 -4.30
N ILE A 133 17.64 -23.68 -4.50
CA ILE A 133 17.48 -22.60 -5.48
C ILE A 133 17.17 -23.16 -6.88
N ARG A 134 17.88 -24.20 -7.32
CA ARG A 134 17.69 -24.80 -8.65
C ARG A 134 16.32 -25.46 -8.80
N GLU A 135 15.83 -26.13 -7.76
CA GLU A 135 14.51 -26.77 -7.74
C GLU A 135 13.41 -25.72 -7.82
N LYS A 136 13.49 -24.69 -6.99
CA LYS A 136 12.55 -23.56 -7.02
C LYS A 136 12.56 -22.80 -8.35
N GLN A 137 13.70 -22.61 -8.95
CA GLN A 137 13.82 -22.00 -10.28
C GLN A 137 13.10 -22.80 -11.36
N LYS A 138 13.20 -24.13 -11.35
CA LYS A 138 12.49 -24.98 -12.32
C LYS A 138 10.98 -24.88 -12.12
N GLU A 139 10.53 -24.89 -10.86
CA GLU A 139 9.13 -24.75 -10.50
C GLU A 139 8.58 -23.39 -11.00
N LEU A 140 9.26 -22.29 -10.66
CA LEU A 140 8.87 -20.94 -11.06
C LEU A 140 8.92 -20.76 -12.59
N ALA A 141 9.94 -21.27 -13.26
CA ALA A 141 10.03 -21.22 -14.71
C ALA A 141 8.80 -21.89 -15.35
N SER A 142 8.45 -23.09 -14.91
CA SER A 142 7.30 -23.82 -15.43
C SER A 142 5.97 -23.09 -15.21
N GLN A 143 5.81 -22.44 -14.06
CA GLN A 143 4.56 -21.72 -13.70
C GLN A 143 4.40 -20.37 -14.40
N TYR A 144 5.50 -19.65 -14.61
CA TYR A 144 5.46 -18.25 -15.02
C TYR A 144 6.00 -17.99 -16.43
N GLU A 145 6.67 -18.96 -17.06
CA GLU A 145 7.26 -18.78 -18.40
C GLU A 145 6.24 -18.25 -19.41
N THR A 146 5.10 -18.89 -19.51
CA THR A 146 4.03 -18.45 -20.44
C THR A 146 3.53 -17.06 -20.08
N LYS A 147 3.21 -16.81 -18.80
CA LYS A 147 2.68 -15.50 -18.34
C LYS A 147 3.66 -14.35 -18.58
N LEU A 148 4.95 -14.59 -18.38
CA LEU A 148 5.98 -13.57 -18.63
C LEU A 148 6.26 -13.37 -20.11
N ARG A 149 6.13 -14.43 -20.92
CA ARG A 149 6.27 -14.37 -22.38
C ARG A 149 5.15 -13.57 -23.02
N ASP A 150 3.93 -13.65 -22.46
CA ASP A 150 2.74 -12.95 -22.97
C ASP A 150 2.70 -11.47 -22.61
N LEU A 151 3.63 -11.00 -21.77
CA LEU A 151 3.75 -9.57 -21.47
C LEU A 151 4.23 -8.78 -22.69
N THR A 152 3.59 -7.66 -22.95
CA THR A 152 4.13 -6.66 -23.85
C THR A 152 5.40 -6.02 -23.29
N THR A 153 6.21 -5.37 -24.11
CA THR A 153 7.41 -4.64 -23.67
C THR A 153 7.09 -3.64 -22.54
N SER A 154 5.99 -2.90 -22.67
CA SER A 154 5.56 -1.94 -21.63
C SER A 154 5.16 -2.62 -20.33
N GLU A 155 4.45 -3.72 -20.40
CA GLU A 155 4.06 -4.52 -19.23
C GLU A 155 5.29 -5.12 -18.53
N GLY A 156 6.21 -5.68 -19.30
CA GLY A 156 7.47 -6.20 -18.78
C GLY A 156 8.35 -5.13 -18.14
N GLN A 157 8.37 -3.92 -18.71
CA GLN A 157 9.08 -2.80 -18.11
C GLN A 157 8.46 -2.35 -16.78
N ILE A 158 7.12 -2.30 -16.70
CA ILE A 158 6.40 -2.02 -15.43
C ILE A 158 6.70 -3.10 -14.40
N PHE A 159 6.65 -4.38 -14.79
CA PHE A 159 6.99 -5.49 -13.91
C PHE A 159 8.41 -5.35 -13.34
N ALA A 160 9.39 -5.05 -14.18
CA ALA A 160 10.78 -4.85 -13.76
C ALA A 160 10.93 -3.69 -12.77
N LYS A 161 10.24 -2.58 -13.02
CA LYS A 161 10.19 -1.40 -12.13
C LYS A 161 9.55 -1.73 -10.78
N LEU A 162 8.45 -2.48 -10.76
CA LEU A 162 7.78 -2.91 -9.52
C LEU A 162 8.68 -3.84 -8.68
N MET A 163 9.38 -4.78 -9.33
CA MET A 163 10.34 -5.65 -8.65
C MET A 163 11.49 -4.84 -8.05
N ASN A 164 12.04 -3.87 -8.78
CA ASN A 164 13.09 -3.00 -8.25
C ASN A 164 12.59 -2.15 -7.07
N ARG A 165 11.41 -1.54 -7.19
CA ARG A 165 10.78 -0.77 -6.11
C ARG A 165 10.60 -1.59 -4.83
N SER A 166 10.19 -2.85 -4.95
CA SER A 166 9.80 -3.69 -3.81
C SER A 166 10.97 -4.43 -3.16
N THR A 167 12.06 -4.67 -3.90
CA THR A 167 13.21 -5.44 -3.44
C THR A 167 14.50 -4.61 -3.29
N GLY A 168 14.52 -3.40 -3.86
CA GLY A 168 15.72 -2.57 -3.97
C GLY A 168 16.76 -3.11 -4.95
N LYS A 169 16.45 -4.17 -5.71
CA LYS A 169 17.35 -4.81 -6.68
C LYS A 169 16.75 -4.77 -8.07
N THR A 170 17.56 -4.51 -9.05
CA THR A 170 17.14 -4.65 -10.46
C THR A 170 16.82 -6.10 -10.79
N VAL A 171 15.99 -6.34 -11.80
CA VAL A 171 15.68 -7.70 -12.23
C VAL A 171 16.95 -8.44 -12.64
N TYR A 172 17.91 -7.74 -13.24
CA TYR A 172 19.21 -8.29 -13.57
C TYR A 172 19.97 -8.79 -12.32
N GLU A 173 19.96 -8.02 -11.23
CA GLU A 173 20.59 -8.43 -9.95
C GLU A 173 19.86 -9.62 -9.33
N LEU A 174 18.52 -9.62 -9.36
CA LEU A 174 17.72 -10.75 -8.87
C LEU A 174 18.05 -12.04 -9.62
N ILE A 175 18.15 -11.97 -10.95
CA ILE A 175 18.53 -13.09 -11.80
C ILE A 175 19.95 -13.59 -11.46
N LYS A 176 20.88 -12.66 -11.25
CA LYS A 176 22.27 -12.98 -10.89
C LYS A 176 22.37 -13.65 -9.53
N GLU A 177 21.59 -13.24 -8.55
CA GLU A 177 21.53 -13.86 -7.22
C GLU A 177 21.03 -15.30 -7.27
N LEU A 178 20.05 -15.55 -8.10
CA LEU A 178 19.44 -16.87 -8.27
C LEU A 178 20.34 -17.85 -9.03
N LYS A 179 21.52 -17.45 -9.48
CA LYS A 179 22.59 -18.25 -10.14
C LYS A 179 22.13 -19.46 -10.98
N GLY A 180 22.09 -19.32 -12.28
CA GLY A 180 22.32 -20.43 -13.23
C GLY A 180 21.10 -21.04 -13.93
N GLY A 181 19.87 -20.95 -13.42
CA GLY A 181 18.68 -21.49 -14.09
C GLY A 181 17.86 -20.43 -14.83
N PHE A 182 17.84 -19.23 -14.30
CA PHE A 182 17.05 -18.12 -14.86
C PHE A 182 17.66 -17.54 -16.15
N ASN A 183 18.97 -17.72 -16.37
CA ASN A 183 19.60 -17.32 -17.62
C ASN A 183 19.01 -18.10 -18.81
N ALA A 184 18.85 -19.42 -18.68
CA ALA A 184 18.23 -20.24 -19.73
C ALA A 184 16.77 -19.82 -19.98
N PHE A 185 16.04 -19.49 -18.93
CA PHE A 185 14.66 -18.98 -19.00
C PHE A 185 14.58 -17.66 -19.78
N LEU A 186 15.41 -16.66 -19.45
CA LEU A 186 15.44 -15.37 -20.17
C LEU A 186 15.89 -15.50 -21.63
N TRP A 187 16.82 -16.41 -21.94
CA TRP A 187 17.25 -16.69 -23.31
C TRP A 187 16.14 -17.39 -24.11
N ASN A 188 15.25 -18.14 -23.45
CA ASN A 188 14.13 -18.83 -24.09
C ASN A 188 12.93 -17.92 -24.30
N VAL A 189 12.78 -16.83 -23.52
CA VAL A 189 11.78 -15.77 -23.73
C VAL A 189 12.27 -14.81 -24.83
N LYS A 190 12.56 -15.35 -26.02
CA LYS A 190 12.87 -14.56 -27.21
C LYS A 190 11.62 -13.82 -27.66
N GLY A 191 11.73 -12.52 -27.84
CA GLY A 191 10.64 -11.67 -28.32
C GLY A 191 10.60 -10.34 -27.54
N ASN A 192 9.45 -10.00 -26.98
CA ASN A 192 9.20 -8.71 -26.34
C ASN A 192 10.10 -8.39 -25.12
N VAL A 193 10.73 -9.43 -24.51
CA VAL A 193 11.62 -9.25 -23.34
C VAL A 193 12.99 -8.69 -23.75
N ALA A 194 13.40 -8.84 -25.02
CA ALA A 194 14.70 -8.31 -25.51
C ALA A 194 14.76 -6.78 -25.41
N ASP A 195 13.63 -6.10 -25.45
CA ASP A 195 13.53 -4.64 -25.38
C ASP A 195 13.31 -4.12 -23.96
N ILE A 196 13.29 -5.00 -22.96
CA ILE A 196 13.11 -4.60 -21.56
C ILE A 196 14.48 -4.33 -20.93
N ASP A 197 14.68 -3.12 -20.42
CA ASP A 197 15.88 -2.79 -19.68
C ASP A 197 15.83 -3.36 -18.25
N LEU A 198 16.36 -4.58 -18.08
CA LEU A 198 16.40 -5.28 -16.81
C LEU A 198 17.37 -4.68 -15.78
N LYS A 199 18.24 -3.75 -16.20
CA LYS A 199 19.20 -3.06 -15.34
C LYS A 199 18.72 -1.69 -14.90
N LYS A 200 17.60 -1.22 -15.46
CA LYS A 200 17.07 0.10 -15.14
C LYS A 200 16.53 0.12 -13.72
N GLU A 201 17.03 1.08 -12.94
CA GLU A 201 16.55 1.34 -11.60
C GLU A 201 15.27 2.16 -11.63
N TYR A 202 14.40 1.88 -10.66
CA TYR A 202 13.21 2.66 -10.42
C TYR A 202 13.55 3.92 -9.63
N ASN A 203 13.30 5.10 -10.21
CA ASN A 203 13.57 6.37 -9.56
C ASN A 203 12.56 7.46 -9.97
N PRO A 204 11.46 7.61 -9.19
CA PRO A 204 10.42 8.61 -9.48
C PRO A 204 10.87 10.07 -9.35
N ARG A 205 12.03 10.32 -8.73
CA ARG A 205 12.62 11.68 -8.69
C ARG A 205 13.39 12.03 -9.96
N LYS A 206 13.79 11.02 -10.73
CA LYS A 206 14.63 11.20 -11.92
C LYS A 206 13.87 10.97 -13.22
N TYR A 207 12.96 10.01 -13.24
CA TYR A 207 12.27 9.58 -14.45
C TYR A 207 10.77 9.85 -14.33
N ARG A 208 10.21 10.57 -15.30
CA ARG A 208 8.79 10.93 -15.32
C ARG A 208 7.86 9.71 -15.37
N ASP A 209 8.26 8.67 -16.10
CA ASP A 209 7.50 7.41 -16.14
C ASP A 209 7.38 6.76 -14.76
N ASP A 210 8.46 6.86 -13.97
CA ASP A 210 8.49 6.30 -12.62
C ASP A 210 7.69 7.18 -11.65
N GLU A 211 7.71 8.50 -11.83
CA GLU A 211 6.85 9.45 -11.10
C GLU A 211 5.37 9.15 -11.34
N TYR A 212 4.99 8.92 -12.61
CA TYR A 212 3.63 8.53 -12.95
C TYR A 212 3.25 7.17 -12.36
N LEU A 213 4.14 6.19 -12.45
CA LEU A 213 3.91 4.87 -11.89
C LEU A 213 3.74 4.91 -10.37
N GLU A 214 4.56 5.71 -9.65
CA GLU A 214 4.43 5.89 -8.21
C GLU A 214 3.10 6.55 -7.84
N SER A 215 2.74 7.63 -8.55
CA SER A 215 1.45 8.29 -8.37
C SER A 215 0.26 7.35 -8.58
N LEU A 216 0.34 6.49 -9.61
CA LEU A 216 -0.68 5.47 -9.89
C LEU A 216 -0.76 4.41 -8.79
N LEU A 217 0.38 3.93 -8.29
CA LEU A 217 0.43 2.96 -7.20
C LEU A 217 -0.25 3.51 -5.95
N ILE A 218 0.16 4.71 -5.51
CA ILE A 218 -0.40 5.36 -4.33
C ILE A 218 -1.90 5.58 -4.48
N SER A 219 -2.33 6.13 -5.62
CA SER A 219 -3.75 6.38 -5.90
C SER A 219 -4.58 5.09 -5.90
N ASN A 220 -4.10 4.02 -6.57
CA ASN A 220 -4.81 2.74 -6.63
C ASN A 220 -4.87 2.04 -5.26
N TRP A 221 -3.82 2.16 -4.43
CA TRP A 221 -3.83 1.63 -3.06
C TRP A 221 -4.81 2.40 -2.17
N GLN A 222 -4.83 3.73 -2.23
CA GLN A 222 -5.75 4.56 -1.46
C GLN A 222 -7.21 4.33 -1.84
N GLN A 223 -7.48 4.07 -3.12
CA GLN A 223 -8.83 3.81 -3.63
C GLN A 223 -9.24 2.33 -3.51
N GLY A 224 -8.35 1.45 -3.08
CA GLY A 224 -8.62 0.02 -2.93
C GLY A 224 -8.66 -0.77 -4.24
N TYR A 225 -8.26 -0.18 -5.36
CA TYR A 225 -8.20 -0.88 -6.66
C TYR A 225 -7.05 -1.89 -6.73
N LEU A 226 -5.95 -1.61 -6.05
CA LEU A 226 -4.82 -2.52 -5.90
C LEU A 226 -4.56 -2.80 -4.42
N LYS A 227 -4.22 -4.04 -4.09
CA LYS A 227 -3.83 -4.42 -2.74
C LYS A 227 -2.36 -4.06 -2.51
N PRO A 228 -2.01 -3.25 -1.49
CA PRO A 228 -0.62 -2.97 -1.19
C PRO A 228 0.12 -4.24 -0.75
N TYR A 229 1.38 -4.37 -1.13
CA TYR A 229 2.24 -5.47 -0.68
C TYR A 229 2.92 -5.13 0.65
N ALA A 230 3.30 -6.12 1.43
CA ALA A 230 3.97 -5.90 2.71
C ALA A 230 5.27 -5.07 2.55
N GLY A 231 5.39 -3.97 3.29
CA GLY A 231 6.55 -3.07 3.22
C GLY A 231 6.54 -2.11 2.02
N TYR A 232 5.40 -1.89 1.37
CA TYR A 232 5.26 -0.94 0.26
C TYR A 232 5.62 0.50 0.64
N GLU A 233 5.53 0.84 1.93
CA GLU A 233 5.86 2.14 2.51
C GLU A 233 7.37 2.39 2.59
N LYS A 234 8.18 1.31 2.66
CA LYS A 234 9.63 1.36 2.82
C LYS A 234 10.36 1.51 1.48
N PHE A 235 9.87 2.41 0.65
CA PHE A 235 10.54 2.67 -0.61
C PHE A 235 11.70 3.65 -0.40
N THR A 236 12.91 3.17 -0.60
CA THR A 236 14.13 3.99 -0.53
C THR A 236 14.75 4.10 -1.90
N ILE A 237 14.87 5.32 -2.41
CA ILE A 237 15.63 5.59 -3.63
C ILE A 237 17.12 5.44 -3.27
N ARG A 238 17.81 4.53 -3.94
CA ARG A 238 19.27 4.44 -3.81
C ARG A 238 19.87 5.79 -4.21
N SER A 239 20.51 6.49 -3.26
CA SER A 239 21.37 7.59 -3.61
C SER A 239 22.61 6.97 -4.26
N ASN A 240 22.87 7.29 -5.53
CA ASN A 240 24.14 7.00 -6.14
C ASN A 240 25.22 7.81 -5.37
N SER A 241 25.78 7.22 -4.33
CA SER A 241 27.06 7.68 -3.82
C SER A 241 28.10 7.39 -4.91
N LYS A 242 28.54 8.45 -5.56
CA LYS A 242 29.74 8.41 -6.38
C LYS A 242 30.95 8.14 -5.51
#